data_61639b451be33872607e4aac8d7b9e2c
#
_entry.id   61639b451be33872607e4aac8d7b9e2c
#
_cell.length_a   1.000
_cell.length_b   1.000
_cell.length_c   1.000
_cell.angle_alpha   90.00
_cell.angle_beta   90.00
_cell.angle_gamma   90.00
#
_symmetry.space_group_name_H-M   'P 1'
#
loop_
_entity.id
_entity.type
_entity.pdbx_description
1 polymer ?
#
loop_
_entity_poly.entity_id
_entity_poly.type
_entity_poly.pdbx_seq_one_letter_code
_entity_poly.pdbx_strand_id
1 'polypeptide(L)'
;MKQAAYLQINKNDNVVVCLRAMHVGEEIKTSHGIIHVLRETPAGHKILLHDTNQNEPIIKYGYPIGHAKEPLKAGEWVNEKNIKTNLSGTLEYEYQPRIMPLEIEHEDRYFKGFLRRNGEVGIRNEIWIVPTVGCVNGIAERLARQLEKETQLKGIDGIRAWHHNYGCSQLGDDHENTRKVLRDICQHPNTGGVLVISLGCENNQPEDFMKLLGDYDTERIRLLITQQVEGDEVEAGMNILRKLYHKAAQDQREEVSVNKLRIGLKCGGSDGFSGITANPLVGAFSDWLIAQGGTTVLTEVPEMFGAETILMNRCLTPQLFQKTVKMINDFKTYFLEHGEPVGENPSPGNKAGGISTLEDKALGCTQKGGHAPVCGVLSYGERIEVNGLNLLSAPGNDLVAATALAASGCQMVLFTTGRGTPFGTFVPTMKISTNSKLYKTKPNWIDFNAGELVEGTEMQTLRNKFIDKILAVANGEKVQNEVNGYQEIAIFKNGVTL
;
A
#
# COMPACT_ATOMS: atom_id res chain seq x y z
N MET A 1 -5.62 -32.06 -14.20
CA MET A 1 -7.04 -31.63 -14.05
C MET A 1 -7.29 -30.49 -15.03
N LYS A 2 -8.46 -30.44 -15.72
CA LYS A 2 -8.79 -29.24 -16.53
C LYS A 2 -8.95 -28.04 -15.57
N GLN A 3 -8.24 -26.96 -15.83
CA GLN A 3 -8.36 -25.71 -15.08
C GLN A 3 -9.82 -25.22 -15.15
N ALA A 4 -10.37 -24.78 -14.02
CA ALA A 4 -11.72 -24.21 -13.99
C ALA A 4 -11.80 -23.00 -14.93
N ALA A 5 -12.91 -22.86 -15.65
CA ALA A 5 -13.11 -21.75 -16.57
C ALA A 5 -13.64 -20.49 -15.89
N TYR A 6 -14.29 -20.67 -14.76
CA TYR A 6 -14.94 -19.60 -13.97
C TYR A 6 -14.95 -19.95 -12.49
N LEU A 7 -15.22 -18.95 -11.64
CA LEU A 7 -15.30 -19.07 -10.18
C LEU A 7 -16.48 -18.26 -9.65
N GLN A 8 -17.39 -18.90 -8.90
CA GLN A 8 -18.32 -18.23 -8.01
C GLN A 8 -17.64 -18.07 -6.64
N ILE A 9 -17.38 -16.85 -6.19
CA ILE A 9 -16.54 -16.58 -5.01
C ILE A 9 -17.32 -16.87 -3.73
N ASN A 10 -18.58 -16.44 -3.68
CA ASN A 10 -19.48 -16.69 -2.54
C ASN A 10 -20.76 -17.36 -3.06
N LYS A 11 -21.33 -18.26 -2.28
CA LYS A 11 -22.59 -18.95 -2.64
C LYS A 11 -23.77 -18.01 -2.91
N ASN A 12 -23.74 -16.82 -2.35
CA ASN A 12 -24.77 -15.79 -2.53
C ASN A 12 -24.51 -14.89 -3.77
N ASP A 13 -23.38 -15.07 -4.45
CA ASP A 13 -23.07 -14.26 -5.64
C ASP A 13 -24.04 -14.61 -6.79
N ASN A 14 -24.53 -13.59 -7.46
CA ASN A 14 -25.30 -13.75 -8.69
C ASN A 14 -24.45 -13.57 -9.96
N VAL A 15 -23.13 -13.52 -9.78
CA VAL A 15 -22.14 -13.54 -10.86
C VAL A 15 -21.06 -14.58 -10.64
N VAL A 16 -20.42 -15.03 -11.73
CA VAL A 16 -19.12 -15.73 -11.69
C VAL A 16 -18.04 -14.85 -12.28
N VAL A 17 -16.79 -15.03 -11.83
CA VAL A 17 -15.60 -14.43 -12.46
C VAL A 17 -15.00 -15.41 -13.46
N CYS A 18 -14.74 -14.95 -14.68
CA CYS A 18 -14.10 -15.76 -15.73
C CYS A 18 -12.61 -15.91 -15.43
N LEU A 19 -12.13 -17.14 -15.26
CA LEU A 19 -10.70 -17.41 -15.04
C LEU A 19 -9.91 -17.44 -16.37
N ARG A 20 -10.60 -17.60 -17.48
CA ARG A 20 -10.13 -17.43 -18.86
C ARG A 20 -11.19 -16.70 -19.69
N ALA A 21 -10.88 -16.34 -20.92
CA ALA A 21 -11.89 -15.86 -21.83
C ALA A 21 -13.00 -16.94 -22.04
N MET A 22 -14.26 -16.52 -21.99
CA MET A 22 -15.44 -17.37 -22.21
C MET A 22 -16.09 -16.96 -23.52
N HIS A 23 -16.43 -17.95 -24.34
CA HIS A 23 -17.00 -17.77 -25.66
C HIS A 23 -18.52 -17.96 -25.67
N VAL A 24 -19.19 -17.33 -26.64
CA VAL A 24 -20.64 -17.48 -26.80
C VAL A 24 -21.03 -18.96 -26.93
N GLY A 25 -22.05 -19.35 -26.15
CA GLY A 25 -22.57 -20.71 -26.11
C GLY A 25 -21.83 -21.66 -25.14
N GLU A 26 -20.70 -21.23 -24.54
CA GLU A 26 -20.08 -22.04 -23.49
C GLU A 26 -21.01 -22.17 -22.25
N GLU A 27 -20.94 -23.32 -21.61
CA GLU A 27 -21.78 -23.68 -20.45
C GLU A 27 -21.16 -23.27 -19.13
N ILE A 28 -21.98 -22.65 -18.28
CA ILE A 28 -21.71 -22.40 -16.87
C ILE A 28 -22.67 -23.27 -16.05
N LYS A 29 -22.13 -24.20 -15.27
CA LYS A 29 -22.90 -25.05 -14.38
C LYS A 29 -23.11 -24.36 -13.03
N THR A 30 -24.37 -24.21 -12.65
CA THR A 30 -24.77 -23.62 -11.35
C THR A 30 -25.58 -24.61 -10.54
N SER A 31 -25.87 -24.30 -9.27
CA SER A 31 -26.79 -25.07 -8.42
C SER A 31 -28.24 -25.11 -8.98
N HIS A 32 -28.59 -24.19 -9.88
CA HIS A 32 -29.93 -24.01 -10.43
C HIS A 32 -30.07 -24.47 -11.90
N GLY A 33 -28.99 -25.01 -12.49
CA GLY A 33 -28.99 -25.51 -13.88
C GLY A 33 -27.79 -25.04 -14.68
N ILE A 34 -27.89 -25.19 -15.99
CA ILE A 34 -26.86 -24.79 -16.97
C ILE A 34 -27.25 -23.43 -17.57
N ILE A 35 -26.30 -22.51 -17.62
CA ILE A 35 -26.43 -21.21 -18.25
C ILE A 35 -25.48 -21.16 -19.44
N HIS A 36 -25.89 -20.54 -20.53
CA HIS A 36 -25.03 -20.34 -21.71
C HIS A 36 -24.52 -18.91 -21.78
N VAL A 37 -23.23 -18.75 -22.04
CA VAL A 37 -22.59 -17.44 -22.23
C VAL A 37 -23.20 -16.76 -23.45
N LEU A 38 -23.72 -15.54 -23.28
CA LEU A 38 -24.41 -14.78 -24.33
C LEU A 38 -23.49 -13.86 -25.13
N ARG A 39 -22.33 -13.47 -24.56
CA ARG A 39 -21.34 -12.59 -25.21
C ARG A 39 -19.92 -13.02 -24.85
N GLU A 40 -18.99 -12.80 -25.81
CA GLU A 40 -17.56 -12.97 -25.55
C GLU A 40 -17.16 -12.19 -24.30
N THR A 41 -16.69 -12.90 -23.28
CA THR A 41 -16.36 -12.31 -21.98
C THR A 41 -14.88 -12.56 -21.65
N PRO A 42 -14.06 -11.50 -21.50
CA PRO A 42 -12.64 -11.63 -21.20
C PRO A 42 -12.37 -12.25 -19.83
N ALA A 43 -11.16 -12.78 -19.62
CA ALA A 43 -10.68 -13.22 -18.32
C ALA A 43 -10.72 -12.07 -17.31
N GLY A 44 -11.06 -12.37 -16.06
CA GLY A 44 -11.23 -11.38 -14.97
C GLY A 44 -12.61 -10.69 -14.96
N HIS A 45 -13.39 -10.80 -16.02
CA HIS A 45 -14.73 -10.23 -16.09
C HIS A 45 -15.80 -11.15 -15.51
N LYS A 46 -17.02 -10.65 -15.40
CA LYS A 46 -18.14 -11.29 -14.71
C LYS A 46 -19.26 -11.69 -15.68
N ILE A 47 -19.87 -12.86 -15.43
CA ILE A 47 -21.05 -13.35 -16.13
C ILE A 47 -22.17 -13.52 -15.10
N LEU A 48 -23.39 -13.05 -15.45
CA LEU A 48 -24.57 -13.11 -14.61
C LEU A 48 -25.12 -14.54 -14.55
N LEU A 49 -25.56 -14.98 -13.37
CA LEU A 49 -26.03 -16.36 -13.13
C LEU A 49 -27.56 -16.53 -13.28
N HIS A 50 -28.35 -15.49 -13.15
CA HIS A 50 -29.79 -15.52 -13.32
C HIS A 50 -30.33 -14.18 -13.80
N ASP A 51 -31.51 -14.19 -14.40
CA ASP A 51 -32.18 -12.99 -14.87
C ASP A 51 -32.29 -11.96 -13.72
N THR A 52 -31.94 -10.72 -14.00
CA THR A 52 -31.91 -9.62 -13.01
C THR A 52 -32.65 -8.43 -13.60
N ASN A 53 -33.61 -7.88 -12.86
CA ASN A 53 -34.39 -6.72 -13.32
C ASN A 53 -33.58 -5.43 -13.12
N GLN A 54 -34.05 -4.35 -13.79
CA GLN A 54 -33.50 -3.03 -13.56
C GLN A 54 -33.58 -2.64 -12.07
N ASN A 55 -32.53 -2.02 -11.55
CA ASN A 55 -32.33 -1.62 -10.16
C ASN A 55 -32.16 -2.78 -9.15
N GLU A 56 -32.19 -4.03 -9.57
CA GLU A 56 -31.80 -5.13 -8.70
C GLU A 56 -30.28 -5.20 -8.47
N PRO A 57 -29.84 -5.69 -7.30
CA PRO A 57 -28.42 -5.72 -6.95
C PRO A 57 -27.65 -6.76 -7.77
N ILE A 58 -26.45 -6.39 -8.17
CA ILE A 58 -25.42 -7.33 -8.63
C ILE A 58 -24.54 -7.65 -7.43
N ILE A 59 -24.41 -8.94 -7.11
CA ILE A 59 -23.75 -9.44 -5.89
C ILE A 59 -22.47 -10.19 -6.24
N LYS A 60 -21.36 -9.79 -5.62
CA LYS A 60 -20.04 -10.44 -5.68
C LYS A 60 -19.39 -10.37 -4.31
N TYR A 61 -18.63 -11.39 -3.93
CA TYR A 61 -18.06 -11.53 -2.58
C TYR A 61 -19.12 -11.62 -1.47
N GLY A 62 -20.36 -11.95 -1.81
CA GLY A 62 -21.51 -11.96 -0.89
C GLY A 62 -22.11 -10.57 -0.59
N TYR A 63 -21.67 -9.51 -1.29
CA TYR A 63 -22.09 -8.13 -1.10
C TYR A 63 -22.52 -7.50 -2.44
N PRO A 64 -23.44 -6.50 -2.40
CA PRO A 64 -23.79 -5.74 -3.59
C PRO A 64 -22.57 -4.95 -4.11
N ILE A 65 -22.25 -5.11 -5.40
CA ILE A 65 -21.24 -4.32 -6.12
C ILE A 65 -21.85 -3.21 -6.98
N GLY A 66 -23.14 -2.96 -6.83
CA GLY A 66 -23.96 -2.01 -7.58
C GLY A 66 -25.29 -2.64 -7.94
N HIS A 67 -26.05 -1.98 -8.83
CA HIS A 67 -27.33 -2.46 -9.35
C HIS A 67 -27.38 -2.42 -10.88
N ALA A 68 -28.23 -3.25 -11.47
CA ALA A 68 -28.43 -3.32 -12.90
C ALA A 68 -29.06 -2.02 -13.43
N LYS A 69 -28.51 -1.44 -14.52
CA LYS A 69 -29.08 -0.24 -15.18
C LYS A 69 -30.30 -0.56 -16.04
N GLU A 70 -30.42 -1.78 -16.49
CA GLU A 70 -31.45 -2.32 -17.37
C GLU A 70 -31.70 -3.79 -17.04
N PRO A 71 -32.79 -4.42 -17.49
CA PRO A 71 -32.96 -5.86 -17.32
C PRO A 71 -31.83 -6.64 -18.01
N LEU A 72 -31.20 -7.56 -17.29
CA LEU A 72 -30.09 -8.40 -17.74
C LEU A 72 -30.51 -9.87 -17.72
N LYS A 73 -30.02 -10.66 -18.66
CA LYS A 73 -30.27 -12.09 -18.76
C LYS A 73 -29.15 -12.92 -18.16
N ALA A 74 -29.50 -14.11 -17.66
CA ALA A 74 -28.49 -15.11 -17.29
C ALA A 74 -27.56 -15.40 -18.46
N GLY A 75 -26.24 -15.46 -18.19
CA GLY A 75 -25.21 -15.62 -19.22
C GLY A 75 -24.69 -14.29 -19.80
N GLU A 76 -25.22 -13.15 -19.38
CA GLU A 76 -24.79 -11.84 -19.87
C GLU A 76 -23.52 -11.34 -19.19
N TRP A 77 -22.67 -10.66 -19.95
CA TRP A 77 -21.45 -10.04 -19.44
C TRP A 77 -21.79 -8.79 -18.62
N VAL A 78 -21.48 -8.80 -17.32
CA VAL A 78 -21.63 -7.66 -16.39
C VAL A 78 -20.38 -6.80 -16.42
N ASN A 79 -20.55 -5.52 -16.77
CA ASN A 79 -19.46 -4.55 -16.87
C ASN A 79 -19.96 -3.12 -16.55
N GLU A 80 -19.10 -2.10 -16.64
CA GLU A 80 -19.38 -0.70 -16.31
C GLU A 80 -20.53 -0.07 -17.15
N LYS A 81 -20.91 -0.68 -18.27
CA LYS A 81 -21.99 -0.16 -19.13
C LYS A 81 -23.39 -0.51 -18.62
N ASN A 82 -23.54 -1.69 -17.98
CA ASN A 82 -24.82 -2.22 -17.53
C ASN A 82 -24.99 -2.32 -16.01
N ILE A 83 -23.97 -1.92 -15.22
CA ILE A 83 -24.06 -1.77 -13.77
C ILE A 83 -23.86 -0.32 -13.35
N LYS A 84 -24.51 0.10 -12.25
CA LYS A 84 -24.36 1.42 -11.63
C LYS A 84 -24.00 1.26 -10.16
N THR A 85 -23.14 2.14 -9.66
CA THR A 85 -22.76 2.23 -8.24
C THR A 85 -23.95 2.59 -7.34
N ASN A 86 -23.96 2.08 -6.11
CA ASN A 86 -24.87 2.46 -5.04
C ASN A 86 -24.29 3.56 -4.15
N LEU A 87 -23.04 3.97 -4.38
CA LEU A 87 -22.36 4.94 -3.54
C LEU A 87 -23.04 6.30 -3.59
N SER A 88 -23.19 6.88 -2.43
CA SER A 88 -23.70 8.24 -2.19
C SER A 88 -22.70 8.96 -1.27
N GLY A 89 -22.98 10.22 -0.91
CA GLY A 89 -22.14 11.03 -0.03
C GLY A 89 -21.83 10.41 1.33
N THR A 90 -21.61 11.24 2.34
CA THR A 90 -21.38 10.79 3.71
C THR A 90 -22.55 10.01 4.26
N LEU A 91 -22.28 8.98 5.06
CA LEU A 91 -23.28 8.10 5.66
C LEU A 91 -23.12 8.07 7.18
N GLU A 92 -24.23 7.75 7.86
CA GLU A 92 -24.22 7.35 9.26
C GLU A 92 -24.04 5.84 9.34
N TYR A 93 -23.26 5.39 10.31
CA TYR A 93 -22.94 3.98 10.50
C TYR A 93 -23.23 3.57 11.94
N GLU A 94 -23.67 2.33 12.12
CA GLU A 94 -23.90 1.72 13.43
C GLU A 94 -22.78 0.71 13.73
N TYR A 95 -22.26 0.75 14.95
CA TYR A 95 -21.24 -0.21 15.38
C TYR A 95 -21.86 -1.57 15.70
N GLN A 96 -21.63 -2.53 14.83
CA GLN A 96 -22.08 -3.92 14.98
C GLN A 96 -20.84 -4.84 14.98
N PRO A 97 -20.14 -4.97 16.13
CA PRO A 97 -18.86 -5.68 16.17
C PRO A 97 -18.97 -7.13 15.71
N ARG A 98 -18.10 -7.51 14.80
CA ARG A 98 -17.93 -8.87 14.27
C ARG A 98 -16.46 -9.23 14.34
N ILE A 99 -15.96 -9.40 15.56
CA ILE A 99 -14.57 -9.71 15.83
C ILE A 99 -14.45 -11.22 15.98
N MET A 100 -13.67 -11.84 15.11
CA MET A 100 -13.34 -13.26 15.17
C MET A 100 -11.88 -13.44 15.59
N PRO A 101 -11.58 -14.39 16.50
CA PRO A 101 -10.18 -14.71 16.81
C PRO A 101 -9.50 -15.30 15.57
N LEU A 102 -8.22 -14.99 15.41
CA LEU A 102 -7.40 -15.63 14.39
C LEU A 102 -7.03 -17.04 14.87
N GLU A 103 -7.51 -18.06 14.16
CA GLU A 103 -7.16 -19.47 14.41
C GLU A 103 -5.83 -19.81 13.71
N ILE A 104 -4.75 -19.11 14.09
CA ILE A 104 -3.40 -19.30 13.53
C ILE A 104 -2.46 -19.59 14.70
N GLU A 105 -1.76 -20.69 14.63
CA GLU A 105 -0.78 -21.07 15.64
C GLU A 105 0.38 -20.08 15.69
N HIS A 106 0.90 -19.87 16.90
CA HIS A 106 2.11 -19.08 17.09
C HIS A 106 3.31 -19.88 16.57
N GLU A 107 4.16 -19.22 15.77
CA GLU A 107 5.38 -19.77 15.22
C GLU A 107 6.57 -18.91 15.67
N ASP A 108 7.60 -19.54 16.22
CA ASP A 108 8.87 -18.84 16.52
C ASP A 108 9.64 -18.61 15.21
N ARG A 109 9.35 -17.49 14.55
CA ARG A 109 10.00 -17.08 13.30
C ARG A 109 10.83 -15.82 13.54
N TYR A 110 11.98 -15.77 12.89
CA TYR A 110 12.97 -14.72 13.05
C TYR A 110 13.46 -14.22 11.71
N PHE A 111 13.99 -13.00 11.71
CA PHE A 111 14.73 -12.42 10.59
C PHE A 111 15.95 -11.67 11.10
N LYS A 112 16.89 -11.32 10.21
CA LYS A 112 18.09 -10.56 10.55
C LYS A 112 17.89 -9.10 10.18
N GLY A 113 17.74 -8.24 11.20
CA GLY A 113 17.51 -6.81 11.04
C GLY A 113 18.50 -5.94 11.79
N PHE A 114 18.46 -4.65 11.56
CA PHE A 114 19.30 -3.65 12.24
C PHE A 114 18.52 -3.04 13.40
N LEU A 115 18.92 -3.39 14.64
CA LEU A 115 18.29 -2.84 15.84
C LEU A 115 18.71 -1.38 16.01
N ARG A 116 17.73 -0.48 16.13
CA ARG A 116 17.96 0.94 16.35
C ARG A 116 17.83 1.32 17.82
N ARG A 117 18.41 2.48 18.21
CA ARG A 117 18.44 2.97 19.60
C ARG A 117 17.03 3.00 20.25
N ASN A 118 15.99 3.34 19.47
CA ASN A 118 14.61 3.40 19.95
C ASN A 118 13.89 2.04 20.01
N GLY A 119 14.59 0.93 19.73
CA GLY A 119 14.03 -0.43 19.73
C GLY A 119 13.27 -0.82 18.45
N GLU A 120 13.21 0.07 17.46
CA GLU A 120 12.73 -0.27 16.11
C GLU A 120 13.80 -1.06 15.35
N VAL A 121 13.38 -1.78 14.32
CA VAL A 121 14.26 -2.65 13.54
C VAL A 121 14.20 -2.27 12.06
N GLY A 122 15.36 -1.97 11.47
CA GLY A 122 15.48 -1.77 10.03
C GLY A 122 15.70 -3.08 9.29
N ILE A 123 15.14 -3.21 8.09
CA ILE A 123 15.45 -4.30 7.13
C ILE A 123 16.45 -3.85 6.07
N ARG A 124 16.84 -2.59 6.12
CA ARG A 124 17.91 -1.96 5.35
C ARG A 124 18.77 -1.10 6.27
N ASN A 125 19.94 -0.75 5.77
CA ASN A 125 20.89 0.15 6.45
C ASN A 125 21.42 1.15 5.41
N GLU A 126 20.65 2.19 5.14
CA GLU A 126 20.94 3.16 4.09
C GLU A 126 21.36 4.51 4.65
N ILE A 127 22.06 5.32 3.84
CA ILE A 127 22.31 6.74 4.11
C ILE A 127 21.29 7.55 3.31
N TRP A 128 20.52 8.37 4.00
CA TRP A 128 19.51 9.21 3.37
C TRP A 128 19.86 10.70 3.48
N ILE A 129 19.58 11.43 2.42
CA ILE A 129 19.67 12.89 2.36
C ILE A 129 18.25 13.41 2.19
N VAL A 130 17.76 14.16 3.17
CA VAL A 130 16.38 14.61 3.25
C VAL A 130 16.33 16.13 3.16
N PRO A 131 15.95 16.68 2.01
CA PRO A 131 15.71 18.12 1.87
C PRO A 131 14.54 18.56 2.74
N THR A 132 14.65 19.71 3.43
CA THR A 132 13.54 20.37 4.09
C THR A 132 12.71 21.21 3.12
N VAL A 133 13.31 21.53 1.95
CA VAL A 133 12.69 22.32 0.87
C VAL A 133 13.20 21.85 -0.50
N GLY A 134 12.34 21.90 -1.50
CA GLY A 134 12.68 21.47 -2.87
C GLY A 134 13.83 22.23 -3.53
N CYS A 135 14.14 23.45 -3.07
CA CYS A 135 15.22 24.28 -3.62
C CYS A 135 16.61 23.62 -3.52
N VAL A 136 16.82 22.75 -2.54
CA VAL A 136 18.11 22.04 -2.33
C VAL A 136 18.15 20.61 -2.86
N ASN A 137 17.12 20.17 -3.60
CA ASN A 137 17.07 18.83 -4.21
C ASN A 137 18.31 18.55 -5.05
N GLY A 138 18.77 19.52 -5.85
CA GLY A 138 19.94 19.35 -6.72
C GLY A 138 21.25 19.13 -5.96
N ILE A 139 21.41 19.81 -4.80
CA ILE A 139 22.57 19.62 -3.91
C ILE A 139 22.49 18.24 -3.26
N ALA A 140 21.32 17.85 -2.76
CA ALA A 140 21.07 16.53 -2.15
C ALA A 140 21.42 15.38 -3.12
N GLU A 141 20.98 15.48 -4.37
CA GLU A 141 21.29 14.50 -5.42
C GLU A 141 22.79 14.43 -5.74
N ARG A 142 23.45 15.57 -5.85
CA ARG A 142 24.90 15.64 -6.09
C ARG A 142 25.67 14.97 -4.95
N LEU A 143 25.28 15.23 -3.70
CA LEU A 143 25.88 14.63 -2.51
C LEU A 143 25.70 13.10 -2.49
N ALA A 144 24.49 12.62 -2.80
CA ALA A 144 24.21 11.17 -2.84
C ALA A 144 25.11 10.46 -3.86
N ARG A 145 25.17 10.98 -5.10
CA ARG A 145 25.99 10.40 -6.18
C ARG A 145 27.49 10.43 -5.85
N GLN A 146 27.96 11.49 -5.22
CA GLN A 146 29.38 11.63 -4.85
C GLN A 146 29.74 10.63 -3.76
N LEU A 147 28.92 10.49 -2.70
CA LEU A 147 29.16 9.53 -1.64
C LEU A 147 29.10 8.08 -2.15
N GLU A 148 28.14 7.76 -3.02
CA GLU A 148 28.02 6.43 -3.63
C GLU A 148 29.28 6.06 -4.43
N LYS A 149 29.80 7.00 -5.23
CA LYS A 149 31.04 6.82 -5.98
C LYS A 149 32.25 6.61 -5.08
N GLU A 150 32.33 7.33 -3.95
CA GLU A 150 33.46 7.22 -3.01
C GLU A 150 33.42 5.89 -2.24
N THR A 151 32.24 5.46 -1.78
CA THR A 151 32.09 4.31 -0.86
C THR A 151 31.86 2.99 -1.57
N GLN A 152 31.33 3.01 -2.80
CA GLN A 152 30.88 1.81 -3.53
C GLN A 152 29.92 0.95 -2.71
N LEU A 153 29.11 1.57 -1.81
CA LEU A 153 28.13 0.96 -0.92
C LEU A 153 28.69 -0.11 0.02
N LYS A 154 30.00 -0.08 0.37
CA LYS A 154 30.58 -1.08 1.27
C LYS A 154 30.02 -0.94 2.69
N GLY A 155 29.38 -2.00 3.22
CA GLY A 155 28.83 -2.04 4.57
C GLY A 155 27.46 -1.36 4.75
N ILE A 156 26.86 -0.87 3.68
CA ILE A 156 25.49 -0.30 3.66
C ILE A 156 24.70 -0.78 2.45
N ASP A 157 23.37 -0.67 2.51
CA ASP A 157 22.47 -1.16 1.44
C ASP A 157 22.22 -0.15 0.32
N GLY A 158 22.36 1.17 0.59
CA GLY A 158 22.14 2.22 -0.39
C GLY A 158 22.42 3.63 0.12
N ILE A 159 22.48 4.59 -0.81
CA ILE A 159 22.54 6.02 -0.54
C ILE A 159 21.48 6.68 -1.39
N ARG A 160 20.61 7.51 -0.80
CA ARG A 160 19.45 8.11 -1.47
C ARG A 160 19.23 9.56 -1.08
N ALA A 161 18.81 10.37 -2.04
CA ALA A 161 18.25 11.70 -1.81
C ALA A 161 16.75 11.67 -2.09
N TRP A 162 15.92 12.10 -1.10
CA TRP A 162 14.46 12.02 -1.21
C TRP A 162 13.90 13.36 -1.69
N HIS A 163 13.75 13.50 -3.00
CA HIS A 163 13.30 14.71 -3.66
C HIS A 163 11.81 14.96 -3.44
N HIS A 164 11.45 16.22 -3.18
CA HIS A 164 10.07 16.69 -3.16
C HIS A 164 9.98 18.16 -3.58
N ASN A 165 8.76 18.66 -3.82
CA ASN A 165 8.53 20.01 -4.36
C ASN A 165 8.05 21.02 -3.30
N TYR A 166 8.12 20.68 -2.03
CA TYR A 166 7.49 21.41 -0.94
C TYR A 166 8.51 21.99 0.04
N GLY A 167 8.04 22.44 1.22
CA GLY A 167 8.86 23.02 2.28
C GLY A 167 8.86 24.54 2.28
N CYS A 168 8.46 25.16 1.16
CA CYS A 168 8.20 26.59 1.03
C CYS A 168 6.85 26.81 0.37
N SER A 169 6.22 27.97 0.63
CA SER A 169 4.95 28.38 0.01
C SER A 169 3.75 27.44 0.29
N GLN A 170 3.81 26.63 1.33
CA GLN A 170 2.71 25.83 1.85
C GLN A 170 2.10 26.45 3.09
N LEU A 171 0.78 26.28 3.26
CA LEU A 171 0.00 26.78 4.38
C LEU A 171 -0.77 25.65 5.07
N GLY A 172 -1.13 25.88 6.36
CA GLY A 172 -2.02 25.01 7.13
C GLY A 172 -1.58 23.53 7.14
N ASP A 173 -2.53 22.66 6.90
CA ASP A 173 -2.32 21.21 6.99
C ASP A 173 -1.31 20.66 5.97
N ASP A 174 -1.23 21.26 4.77
CA ASP A 174 -0.22 20.85 3.77
C ASP A 174 1.21 21.07 4.30
N HIS A 175 1.44 22.20 4.99
CA HIS A 175 2.74 22.48 5.59
C HIS A 175 3.06 21.49 6.72
N GLU A 176 2.11 21.29 7.64
CA GLU A 176 2.29 20.35 8.75
C GLU A 176 2.44 18.89 8.28
N ASN A 177 1.67 18.46 7.28
CA ASN A 177 1.78 17.14 6.71
C ASN A 177 3.14 16.90 6.02
N THR A 178 3.65 17.90 5.30
CA THR A 178 5.00 17.85 4.71
C THR A 178 6.05 17.67 5.80
N ARG A 179 5.99 18.46 6.85
CA ARG A 179 6.93 18.39 7.99
C ARG A 179 6.89 17.02 8.68
N LYS A 180 5.68 16.48 8.94
CA LYS A 180 5.50 15.16 9.56
C LYS A 180 6.07 14.05 8.71
N VAL A 181 5.77 14.02 7.41
CA VAL A 181 6.29 12.98 6.50
C VAL A 181 7.82 13.04 6.41
N LEU A 182 8.41 14.23 6.29
CA LEU A 182 9.87 14.38 6.26
C LEU A 182 10.53 13.99 7.59
N ARG A 183 9.92 14.34 8.74
CA ARG A 183 10.35 13.85 10.06
C ARG A 183 10.38 12.32 10.11
N ASP A 184 9.33 11.68 9.63
CA ASP A 184 9.17 10.23 9.69
C ASP A 184 10.14 9.50 8.76
N ILE A 185 10.49 10.10 7.61
CA ILE A 185 11.58 9.65 6.75
C ILE A 185 12.92 9.74 7.52
N CYS A 186 13.19 10.87 8.19
CA CYS A 186 14.44 11.04 8.95
C CYS A 186 14.60 10.03 10.09
N GLN A 187 13.50 9.61 10.72
CA GLN A 187 13.49 8.68 11.85
C GLN A 187 13.17 7.23 11.46
N HIS A 188 13.12 6.92 10.17
CA HIS A 188 12.74 5.60 9.70
C HIS A 188 13.81 4.55 10.03
N PRO A 189 13.45 3.34 10.52
CA PRO A 189 14.42 2.33 10.96
C PRO A 189 15.30 1.76 9.82
N ASN A 190 14.91 1.88 8.56
CA ASN A 190 15.72 1.45 7.41
C ASN A 190 16.93 2.35 7.14
N THR A 191 17.03 3.53 7.78
CA THR A 191 18.20 4.40 7.63
C THR A 191 19.26 4.13 8.72
N GLY A 192 20.51 4.03 8.32
CA GLY A 192 21.68 4.00 9.19
C GLY A 192 22.24 5.39 9.50
N GLY A 193 21.89 6.39 8.66
CA GLY A 193 22.28 7.78 8.87
C GLY A 193 21.54 8.74 7.94
N VAL A 194 21.25 9.93 8.43
CA VAL A 194 20.47 10.95 7.71
C VAL A 194 21.20 12.29 7.72
N LEU A 195 21.37 12.88 6.54
CA LEU A 195 21.68 14.29 6.39
C LEU A 195 20.39 15.05 6.05
N VAL A 196 19.89 15.83 7.00
CA VAL A 196 18.85 16.83 6.75
C VAL A 196 19.53 18.03 6.07
N ILE A 197 19.06 18.40 4.88
CA ILE A 197 19.61 19.53 4.15
C ILE A 197 18.55 20.63 3.98
N SER A 198 18.88 21.84 4.38
CA SER A 198 18.01 23.01 4.41
C SER A 198 18.62 24.14 3.56
N LEU A 199 17.78 24.99 2.97
CA LEU A 199 18.24 26.23 2.36
C LEU A 199 18.56 27.30 3.43
N GLY A 200 17.60 27.56 4.36
CA GLY A 200 17.72 28.50 5.45
C GLY A 200 16.65 29.60 5.49
N CYS A 201 15.91 29.81 4.38
CA CYS A 201 14.87 30.85 4.28
C CYS A 201 13.47 30.28 3.96
N GLU A 202 13.29 28.97 3.94
CA GLU A 202 12.02 28.28 3.68
C GLU A 202 11.02 28.41 4.84
N ASN A 203 9.72 28.16 4.55
CA ASN A 203 8.68 28.11 5.60
C ASN A 203 8.93 26.96 6.59
N ASN A 204 9.45 25.83 6.11
CA ASN A 204 9.87 24.72 6.96
C ASN A 204 11.24 25.03 7.61
N GLN A 205 11.26 26.00 8.54
CA GLN A 205 12.48 26.49 9.18
C GLN A 205 13.30 25.35 9.81
N PRO A 206 14.63 25.29 9.55
CA PRO A 206 15.46 24.16 9.95
C PRO A 206 15.49 23.89 11.45
N GLU A 207 15.53 24.94 12.28
CA GLU A 207 15.55 24.79 13.74
C GLU A 207 14.23 24.20 14.26
N ASP A 208 13.09 24.63 13.71
CA ASP A 208 11.77 24.13 14.11
C ASP A 208 11.52 22.73 13.57
N PHE A 209 12.06 22.40 12.38
CA PHE A 209 12.04 21.03 11.87
C PHE A 209 12.86 20.09 12.76
N MET A 210 14.06 20.48 13.19
CA MET A 210 14.87 19.66 14.09
C MET A 210 14.22 19.48 15.47
N LYS A 211 13.50 20.48 15.99
CA LYS A 211 12.70 20.32 17.22
C LYS A 211 11.57 19.30 17.05
N LEU A 212 10.96 19.23 15.85
CA LEU A 212 9.89 18.26 15.53
C LEU A 212 10.37 16.80 15.58
N LEU A 213 11.67 16.55 15.40
CA LEU A 213 12.25 15.21 15.56
C LEU A 213 12.19 14.71 17.02
N GLY A 214 12.10 15.62 18.02
CA GLY A 214 12.08 15.26 19.42
C GLY A 214 13.40 14.60 19.89
N ASP A 215 13.32 13.45 20.58
CA ASP A 215 14.52 12.67 20.94
C ASP A 215 14.97 11.84 19.73
N TYR A 216 16.10 12.21 19.15
CA TYR A 216 16.71 11.51 18.03
C TYR A 216 18.21 11.28 18.26
N ASP A 217 18.78 10.32 17.52
CA ASP A 217 20.20 10.02 17.56
C ASP A 217 21.01 11.10 16.82
N THR A 218 21.59 12.03 17.57
CA THR A 218 22.39 13.13 17.02
C THR A 218 23.69 12.69 16.33
N GLU A 219 24.12 11.45 16.49
CA GLU A 219 25.24 10.91 15.74
C GLU A 219 24.84 10.36 14.38
N ARG A 220 23.55 10.05 14.20
CA ARG A 220 22.98 9.49 12.96
C ARG A 220 22.13 10.46 12.17
N ILE A 221 21.60 11.52 12.79
CA ILE A 221 20.84 12.58 12.11
C ILE A 221 21.57 13.90 12.29
N ARG A 222 21.95 14.48 11.16
CA ARG A 222 22.73 15.74 11.10
C ARG A 222 22.04 16.74 10.21
N LEU A 223 22.19 18.04 10.52
CA LEU A 223 21.65 19.16 9.77
C LEU A 223 22.78 19.89 9.02
N LEU A 224 22.50 20.31 7.79
CA LEU A 224 23.28 21.25 7.01
C LEU A 224 22.35 22.37 6.51
N ILE A 225 22.63 23.63 6.87
CA ILE A 225 21.91 24.81 6.37
C ILE A 225 22.80 25.45 5.31
N THR A 226 22.42 25.36 4.03
CA THR A 226 23.30 25.72 2.90
C THR A 226 23.64 27.20 2.88
N GLN A 227 22.70 28.09 3.20
CA GLN A 227 22.97 29.53 3.26
C GLN A 227 23.89 29.97 4.41
N GLN A 228 24.15 29.11 5.38
CA GLN A 228 25.04 29.39 6.51
C GLN A 228 26.45 28.84 6.29
N VAL A 229 26.68 28.09 5.20
CA VAL A 229 28.00 27.54 4.87
C VAL A 229 28.86 28.62 4.23
N GLU A 230 30.03 28.89 4.83
CA GLU A 230 31.07 29.65 4.17
C GLU A 230 31.84 28.75 3.20
N GLY A 231 31.82 29.06 1.91
CA GLY A 231 32.47 28.27 0.86
C GLY A 231 31.58 27.29 0.15
N ASP A 232 32.05 26.05 -0.09
CA ASP A 232 31.33 25.03 -0.89
C ASP A 232 30.44 24.17 0.04
N GLU A 233 29.12 24.33 -0.10
CA GLU A 233 28.13 23.56 0.65
C GLU A 233 28.18 22.05 0.34
N VAL A 234 28.67 21.67 -0.83
CA VAL A 234 28.84 20.26 -1.19
C VAL A 234 30.02 19.65 -0.43
N GLU A 235 31.12 20.37 -0.29
CA GLU A 235 32.25 19.92 0.53
C GLU A 235 31.86 19.77 2.00
N ALA A 236 31.14 20.77 2.55
CA ALA A 236 30.61 20.71 3.91
C ALA A 236 29.67 19.51 4.11
N GLY A 237 28.74 19.26 3.18
CA GLY A 237 27.82 18.12 3.19
C GLY A 237 28.55 16.78 3.11
N MET A 238 29.54 16.66 2.25
CA MET A 238 30.38 15.44 2.12
C MET A 238 31.13 15.12 3.41
N ASN A 239 31.63 16.12 4.11
CA ASN A 239 32.32 15.93 5.38
C ASN A 239 31.38 15.35 6.47
N ILE A 240 30.11 15.76 6.48
CA ILE A 240 29.10 15.20 7.36
C ILE A 240 28.74 13.77 6.93
N LEU A 241 28.48 13.57 5.64
CA LEU A 241 28.05 12.27 5.08
C LEU A 241 29.10 11.17 5.27
N ARG A 242 30.42 11.48 5.13
CA ARG A 242 31.49 10.51 5.40
C ARG A 242 31.44 10.02 6.85
N LYS A 243 31.16 10.90 7.82
CA LYS A 243 31.02 10.52 9.23
C LYS A 243 29.80 9.61 9.44
N LEU A 244 28.65 9.97 8.85
CA LEU A 244 27.42 9.16 8.90
C LEU A 244 27.65 7.78 8.27
N TYR A 245 28.32 7.73 7.11
CA TYR A 245 28.67 6.49 6.43
C TYR A 245 29.57 5.59 7.29
N HIS A 246 30.66 6.15 7.83
CA HIS A 246 31.57 5.36 8.67
C HIS A 246 30.87 4.75 9.89
N LYS A 247 29.90 5.45 10.46
CA LYS A 247 29.10 4.92 11.56
C LYS A 247 28.14 3.84 11.09
N ALA A 248 27.37 4.09 10.04
CA ALA A 248 26.41 3.14 9.49
C ALA A 248 27.06 1.85 8.98
N ALA A 249 28.24 1.95 8.35
CA ALA A 249 28.97 0.79 7.83
C ALA A 249 29.47 -0.20 8.92
N GLN A 250 29.39 0.18 10.19
CA GLN A 250 29.73 -0.69 11.32
C GLN A 250 28.53 -1.45 11.87
N ASP A 251 27.30 -1.09 11.45
CA ASP A 251 26.09 -1.76 11.91
C ASP A 251 26.07 -3.21 11.45
N GLN A 252 25.60 -4.09 12.32
CA GLN A 252 25.44 -5.51 12.04
C GLN A 252 23.96 -5.91 12.13
N ARG A 253 23.57 -6.86 11.32
CA ARG A 253 22.25 -7.48 11.44
C ARG A 253 22.22 -8.43 12.62
N GLU A 254 21.18 -8.34 13.43
CA GLU A 254 20.90 -9.21 14.57
C GLU A 254 19.65 -10.03 14.31
N GLU A 255 19.56 -11.21 14.92
CA GLU A 255 18.36 -12.03 14.86
C GLU A 255 17.27 -11.44 15.74
N VAL A 256 16.12 -11.14 15.14
CA VAL A 256 14.97 -10.53 15.80
C VAL A 256 13.69 -11.26 15.42
N SER A 257 12.73 -11.31 16.33
CA SER A 257 11.42 -11.93 16.07
C SER A 257 10.64 -11.17 15.01
N VAL A 258 9.84 -11.89 14.22
CA VAL A 258 8.94 -11.33 13.20
C VAL A 258 7.89 -10.36 13.78
N ASN A 259 7.67 -10.37 15.11
CA ASN A 259 6.81 -9.39 15.77
C ASN A 259 7.29 -7.93 15.64
N LYS A 260 8.55 -7.72 15.21
CA LYS A 260 9.12 -6.40 14.90
C LYS A 260 8.82 -5.94 13.47
N LEU A 261 8.23 -6.79 12.62
CA LEU A 261 7.86 -6.40 11.26
C LEU A 261 6.60 -5.54 11.24
N ARG A 262 6.68 -4.44 10.50
CA ARG A 262 5.60 -3.51 10.20
C ARG A 262 5.49 -3.40 8.68
N ILE A 263 4.40 -3.88 8.12
CA ILE A 263 4.24 -4.08 6.68
C ILE A 263 3.07 -3.25 6.16
N GLY A 264 3.34 -2.40 5.17
CA GLY A 264 2.31 -1.63 4.47
C GLY A 264 1.61 -2.45 3.40
N LEU A 265 0.29 -2.30 3.27
CA LEU A 265 -0.56 -3.05 2.34
C LEU A 265 -1.16 -2.09 1.31
N LYS A 266 -0.83 -2.31 0.04
CA LYS A 266 -1.23 -1.44 -1.07
C LYS A 266 -1.64 -2.23 -2.31
N CYS A 267 -2.44 -1.61 -3.18
CA CYS A 267 -2.65 -2.11 -4.54
C CYS A 267 -2.60 -0.96 -5.57
N GLY A 268 -2.28 -1.32 -6.81
CA GLY A 268 -2.31 -0.37 -7.93
C GLY A 268 -2.38 -1.11 -9.26
N GLY A 269 -3.06 -0.54 -10.26
CA GLY A 269 -3.31 -1.25 -11.51
C GLY A 269 -4.12 -2.54 -11.32
N SER A 270 -5.11 -2.53 -10.43
CA SER A 270 -5.93 -3.69 -10.07
C SER A 270 -6.77 -4.19 -11.25
N ASP A 271 -7.03 -5.50 -11.28
CA ASP A 271 -7.88 -6.21 -12.24
C ASP A 271 -8.90 -7.13 -11.53
N GLY A 272 -9.71 -7.85 -12.28
CA GLY A 272 -10.72 -8.78 -11.73
C GLY A 272 -10.15 -9.94 -10.93
N PHE A 273 -8.86 -10.24 -11.08
CA PHE A 273 -8.16 -11.26 -10.30
C PHE A 273 -7.64 -10.75 -8.95
N SER A 274 -7.52 -9.44 -8.77
CA SER A 274 -6.94 -8.84 -7.56
C SER A 274 -7.61 -9.36 -6.28
N GLY A 275 -8.95 -9.38 -6.25
CA GLY A 275 -9.72 -9.83 -5.09
C GLY A 275 -9.87 -11.34 -4.94
N ILE A 276 -9.31 -12.15 -5.84
CA ILE A 276 -9.37 -13.62 -5.76
C ILE A 276 -7.98 -14.29 -5.72
N THR A 277 -6.91 -13.51 -5.91
CA THR A 277 -5.53 -14.00 -5.88
C THR A 277 -4.64 -13.18 -4.94
N ALA A 278 -4.05 -12.08 -5.42
CA ALA A 278 -3.02 -11.35 -4.68
C ALA A 278 -3.54 -10.71 -3.39
N ASN A 279 -4.73 -10.08 -3.40
CA ASN A 279 -5.25 -9.44 -2.18
C ASN A 279 -5.61 -10.45 -1.08
N PRO A 280 -6.31 -11.57 -1.34
CA PRO A 280 -6.49 -12.63 -0.35
C PRO A 280 -5.19 -13.26 0.16
N LEU A 281 -4.17 -13.42 -0.72
CA LEU A 281 -2.86 -13.92 -0.31
C LEU A 281 -2.17 -12.96 0.67
N VAL A 282 -2.19 -11.66 0.37
CA VAL A 282 -1.67 -10.61 1.26
C VAL A 282 -2.46 -10.60 2.57
N GLY A 283 -3.79 -10.78 2.51
CA GLY A 283 -4.65 -10.90 3.70
C GLY A 283 -4.29 -12.10 4.57
N ALA A 284 -4.08 -13.26 3.97
CA ALA A 284 -3.65 -14.46 4.70
C ALA A 284 -2.25 -14.29 5.34
N PHE A 285 -1.36 -13.55 4.69
CA PHE A 285 -0.08 -13.14 5.28
C PHE A 285 -0.28 -12.13 6.42
N SER A 286 -1.17 -11.14 6.24
CA SER A 286 -1.48 -10.15 7.29
C SER A 286 -1.97 -10.82 8.56
N ASP A 287 -2.92 -11.75 8.43
CA ASP A 287 -3.43 -12.53 9.55
C ASP A 287 -2.33 -13.35 10.24
N TRP A 288 -1.47 -13.99 9.44
CA TRP A 288 -0.32 -14.73 9.98
C TRP A 288 0.63 -13.81 10.75
N LEU A 289 1.06 -12.69 10.17
CA LEU A 289 1.99 -11.77 10.82
C LEU A 289 1.43 -11.19 12.13
N ILE A 290 0.14 -10.84 12.13
CA ILE A 290 -0.55 -10.33 13.32
C ILE A 290 -0.64 -11.41 14.40
N ALA A 291 -0.90 -12.65 14.05
CA ALA A 291 -0.89 -13.78 14.98
C ALA A 291 0.51 -14.00 15.61
N GLN A 292 1.60 -13.62 14.90
CA GLN A 292 2.97 -13.61 15.43
C GLN A 292 3.30 -12.31 16.21
N GLY A 293 2.35 -11.41 16.42
CA GLY A 293 2.53 -10.14 17.15
C GLY A 293 3.08 -8.99 16.30
N GLY A 294 3.21 -9.14 14.99
CA GLY A 294 3.64 -8.09 14.09
C GLY A 294 2.51 -7.12 13.70
N THR A 295 2.78 -6.26 12.73
CA THR A 295 1.88 -5.17 12.35
C THR A 295 1.69 -5.08 10.85
N THR A 296 0.44 -4.87 10.42
CA THR A 296 0.12 -4.50 9.06
C THR A 296 -0.68 -3.20 9.03
N VAL A 297 -0.51 -2.42 7.96
CA VAL A 297 -1.20 -1.14 7.76
C VAL A 297 -1.91 -1.14 6.43
N LEU A 298 -3.23 -0.99 6.45
CA LEU A 298 -4.07 -0.83 5.26
C LEU A 298 -4.36 0.66 5.04
N THR A 299 -4.23 1.12 3.82
CA THR A 299 -4.49 2.51 3.42
C THR A 299 -5.36 2.58 2.16
N GLU A 300 -5.35 3.71 1.45
CA GLU A 300 -6.16 3.96 0.25
C GLU A 300 -7.64 4.11 0.62
N VAL A 301 -7.94 5.10 1.48
CA VAL A 301 -9.30 5.29 2.03
C VAL A 301 -10.40 5.32 0.95
N PRO A 302 -10.21 5.99 -0.23
CA PRO A 302 -11.21 5.93 -1.30
C PRO A 302 -11.48 4.51 -1.83
N GLU A 303 -10.53 3.58 -1.67
CA GLU A 303 -10.70 2.18 -2.07
C GLU A 303 -11.33 1.30 -0.97
N MET A 304 -11.81 1.91 0.11
CA MET A 304 -12.64 1.27 1.14
C MET A 304 -14.14 1.57 0.95
N PHE A 305 -14.50 2.56 0.14
CA PHE A 305 -15.89 2.98 -0.07
C PHE A 305 -16.75 1.86 -0.68
N GLY A 306 -17.83 1.50 0.03
CA GLY A 306 -18.70 0.37 -0.29
C GLY A 306 -18.29 -0.94 0.38
N ALA A 307 -17.10 -0.99 1.02
CA ALA A 307 -16.65 -2.10 1.87
C ALA A 307 -16.29 -1.66 3.29
N GLU A 308 -16.46 -0.38 3.63
CA GLU A 308 -16.06 0.24 4.88
C GLU A 308 -16.66 -0.41 6.12
N THR A 309 -17.90 -0.90 6.04
CA THR A 309 -18.60 -1.55 7.16
C THR A 309 -17.91 -2.84 7.58
N ILE A 310 -17.22 -3.54 6.65
CA ILE A 310 -16.45 -4.74 6.98
C ILE A 310 -15.29 -4.39 7.93
N LEU A 311 -14.59 -3.28 7.68
CA LEU A 311 -13.50 -2.80 8.53
C LEU A 311 -14.03 -2.19 9.83
N MET A 312 -15.08 -1.36 9.74
CA MET A 312 -15.74 -0.72 10.89
C MET A 312 -16.20 -1.74 11.93
N ASN A 313 -16.82 -2.84 11.50
CA ASN A 313 -17.30 -3.89 12.40
C ASN A 313 -16.19 -4.79 12.95
N ARG A 314 -14.95 -4.64 12.48
CA ARG A 314 -13.75 -5.30 13.02
C ARG A 314 -12.98 -4.41 13.99
N CYS A 315 -13.38 -3.16 14.23
CA CYS A 315 -12.75 -2.29 15.21
C CYS A 315 -12.90 -2.87 16.62
N LEU A 316 -11.79 -2.94 17.37
CA LEU A 316 -11.77 -3.52 18.73
C LEU A 316 -12.63 -2.74 19.73
N THR A 317 -12.83 -1.43 19.50
CA THR A 317 -13.55 -0.56 20.43
C THR A 317 -14.48 0.40 19.69
N PRO A 318 -15.54 0.91 20.34
CA PRO A 318 -16.39 1.96 19.78
C PRO A 318 -15.61 3.21 19.37
N GLN A 319 -14.53 3.55 20.08
CA GLN A 319 -13.69 4.71 19.77
C GLN A 319 -12.93 4.51 18.43
N LEU A 320 -12.39 3.32 18.18
CA LEU A 320 -11.76 2.98 16.89
C LEU A 320 -12.79 2.98 15.76
N PHE A 321 -13.99 2.46 16.02
CA PHE A 321 -15.11 2.55 15.07
C PHE A 321 -15.39 4.01 14.70
N GLN A 322 -15.55 4.92 15.67
CA GLN A 322 -15.79 6.34 15.41
C GLN A 322 -14.63 7.00 14.62
N LYS A 323 -13.38 6.67 14.95
CA LYS A 323 -12.21 7.13 14.19
C LYS A 323 -12.26 6.63 12.73
N THR A 324 -12.68 5.38 12.51
CA THR A 324 -12.80 4.80 11.16
C THR A 324 -13.94 5.48 10.39
N VAL A 325 -15.09 5.71 11.02
CA VAL A 325 -16.20 6.47 10.42
C VAL A 325 -15.75 7.86 10.00
N LYS A 326 -15.05 8.56 10.91
CA LYS A 326 -14.51 9.89 10.62
C LYS A 326 -13.55 9.86 9.43
N MET A 327 -12.59 8.94 9.41
CA MET A 327 -11.61 8.79 8.33
C MET A 327 -12.31 8.59 6.96
N ILE A 328 -13.33 7.74 6.90
CA ILE A 328 -14.11 7.48 5.67
C ILE A 328 -14.89 8.72 5.24
N ASN A 329 -15.63 9.33 6.16
CA ASN A 329 -16.47 10.49 5.86
C ASN A 329 -15.66 11.74 5.54
N ASP A 330 -14.51 11.97 6.18
CA ASP A 330 -13.61 13.08 5.84
C ASP A 330 -13.14 12.99 4.38
N PHE A 331 -12.78 11.81 3.90
CA PHE A 331 -12.42 11.62 2.48
C PHE A 331 -13.60 11.79 1.53
N LYS A 332 -14.79 11.33 1.89
CA LYS A 332 -16.01 11.60 1.09
C LYS A 332 -16.30 13.10 1.04
N THR A 333 -16.18 13.80 2.16
CA THR A 333 -16.34 15.26 2.26
C THR A 333 -15.30 15.97 1.38
N TYR A 334 -14.03 15.53 1.42
CA TYR A 334 -12.96 16.07 0.57
C TYR A 334 -13.34 16.03 -0.93
N PHE A 335 -13.90 14.91 -1.44
CA PHE A 335 -14.38 14.83 -2.82
C PHE A 335 -15.53 15.83 -3.08
N LEU A 336 -16.52 15.85 -2.19
CA LEU A 336 -17.71 16.71 -2.35
C LEU A 336 -17.38 18.21 -2.32
N GLU A 337 -16.46 18.64 -1.44
CA GLU A 337 -15.98 20.02 -1.35
C GLU A 337 -15.24 20.48 -2.62
N HIS A 338 -14.63 19.55 -3.36
CA HIS A 338 -13.99 19.82 -4.64
C HIS A 338 -14.93 19.63 -5.84
N GLY A 339 -16.21 19.33 -5.60
CA GLY A 339 -17.22 19.10 -6.67
C GLY A 339 -17.05 17.80 -7.43
N GLU A 340 -16.31 16.82 -6.86
CA GLU A 340 -16.02 15.54 -7.50
C GLU A 340 -16.93 14.43 -6.97
N PRO A 341 -17.30 13.46 -7.81
CA PRO A 341 -18.14 12.34 -7.39
C PRO A 341 -17.33 11.35 -6.54
N VAL A 342 -17.93 10.88 -5.44
CA VAL A 342 -17.31 9.90 -4.53
C VAL A 342 -16.98 8.57 -5.24
N GLY A 343 -17.73 8.21 -6.28
CA GLY A 343 -17.62 6.94 -7.01
C GLY A 343 -16.81 7.00 -8.31
N GLU A 344 -15.97 8.01 -8.57
CA GLU A 344 -15.25 8.16 -9.85
C GLU A 344 -14.25 7.01 -10.13
N ASN A 345 -13.55 6.53 -9.09
CA ASN A 345 -12.78 5.29 -9.19
C ASN A 345 -13.75 4.10 -9.41
N PRO A 346 -13.48 3.09 -10.26
CA PRO A 346 -12.21 2.62 -10.82
C PRO A 346 -11.73 3.37 -12.08
N SER A 347 -10.40 3.37 -12.28
CA SER A 347 -9.78 3.94 -13.48
C SER A 347 -10.16 3.16 -14.75
N PRO A 348 -9.98 3.75 -15.96
CA PRO A 348 -10.20 3.03 -17.21
C PRO A 348 -9.44 1.69 -17.31
N GLY A 349 -8.21 1.64 -16.80
CA GLY A 349 -7.41 0.41 -16.77
C GLY A 349 -8.00 -0.67 -15.86
N ASN A 350 -8.57 -0.30 -14.72
CA ASN A 350 -9.27 -1.24 -13.84
C ASN A 350 -10.56 -1.78 -14.49
N LYS A 351 -11.34 -0.92 -15.16
CA LYS A 351 -12.54 -1.30 -15.90
C LYS A 351 -12.21 -2.28 -17.03
N ALA A 352 -11.18 -2.00 -17.81
CA ALA A 352 -10.67 -2.91 -18.84
C ALA A 352 -10.15 -4.23 -18.27
N GLY A 353 -9.76 -4.26 -17.00
CA GLY A 353 -9.32 -5.45 -16.26
C GLY A 353 -10.46 -6.25 -15.60
N GLY A 354 -11.73 -5.83 -15.72
CA GLY A 354 -12.90 -6.56 -15.21
C GLY A 354 -13.52 -6.00 -13.93
N ILE A 355 -12.98 -4.90 -13.37
CA ILE A 355 -13.59 -4.20 -12.24
C ILE A 355 -14.64 -3.21 -12.77
N SER A 356 -15.87 -3.23 -12.24
CA SER A 356 -16.97 -2.46 -12.81
C SER A 356 -17.38 -1.22 -12.01
N THR A 357 -17.31 -1.28 -10.69
CA THR A 357 -17.70 -0.20 -9.76
C THR A 357 -16.67 -0.02 -8.67
N LEU A 358 -16.78 1.04 -7.87
CA LEU A 358 -15.88 1.24 -6.74
C LEU A 358 -16.14 0.21 -5.62
N GLU A 359 -17.39 -0.19 -5.39
CA GLU A 359 -17.73 -1.28 -4.45
C GLU A 359 -17.08 -2.60 -4.87
N ASP A 360 -17.11 -2.95 -6.15
CA ASP A 360 -16.42 -4.14 -6.69
C ASP A 360 -14.92 -4.09 -6.41
N LYS A 361 -14.31 -2.92 -6.60
CA LYS A 361 -12.90 -2.67 -6.29
C LYS A 361 -12.63 -2.76 -4.78
N ALA A 362 -13.41 -2.06 -3.97
CA ALA A 362 -13.22 -1.94 -2.52
C ALA A 362 -13.37 -3.29 -1.80
N LEU A 363 -14.35 -4.10 -2.17
CA LEU A 363 -14.52 -5.46 -1.63
C LEU A 363 -13.32 -6.37 -1.93
N GLY A 364 -12.68 -6.17 -3.09
CA GLY A 364 -11.43 -6.85 -3.41
C GLY A 364 -10.23 -6.27 -2.67
N CYS A 365 -10.13 -4.94 -2.55
CA CYS A 365 -8.98 -4.24 -1.96
C CYS A 365 -8.88 -4.45 -0.45
N THR A 366 -10.01 -4.43 0.28
CA THR A 366 -10.04 -4.58 1.73
C THR A 366 -9.60 -5.98 2.21
N GLN A 367 -9.63 -6.98 1.34
CA GLN A 367 -9.14 -8.33 1.64
C GLN A 367 -7.65 -8.36 2.00
N LYS A 368 -6.84 -7.38 1.55
CA LYS A 368 -5.43 -7.25 1.97
C LYS A 368 -5.26 -7.16 3.50
N GLY A 369 -6.25 -6.61 4.20
CA GLY A 369 -6.27 -6.52 5.66
C GLY A 369 -6.66 -7.83 6.38
N GLY A 370 -6.83 -8.95 5.65
CA GLY A 370 -7.19 -10.26 6.23
C GLY A 370 -8.48 -10.21 7.06
N HIS A 371 -8.49 -10.95 8.17
CA HIS A 371 -9.61 -11.07 9.10
C HIS A 371 -9.31 -10.49 10.49
N ALA A 372 -8.06 -10.12 10.76
CA ALA A 372 -7.63 -9.58 12.04
C ALA A 372 -8.45 -8.35 12.47
N PRO A 373 -8.68 -8.14 13.78
CA PRO A 373 -9.35 -6.95 14.26
C PRO A 373 -8.55 -5.68 13.95
N VAL A 374 -9.25 -4.57 13.75
CA VAL A 374 -8.63 -3.25 13.60
C VAL A 374 -8.22 -2.75 14.99
N CYS A 375 -6.92 -2.58 15.20
CA CYS A 375 -6.29 -2.18 16.45
C CYS A 375 -5.94 -0.70 16.51
N GLY A 376 -5.75 -0.05 15.36
CA GLY A 376 -5.39 1.37 15.26
C GLY A 376 -5.97 2.05 14.04
N VAL A 377 -6.14 3.36 14.12
CA VAL A 377 -6.54 4.24 13.01
C VAL A 377 -5.64 5.47 13.06
N LEU A 378 -4.87 5.68 12.01
CA LEU A 378 -3.84 6.70 11.88
C LEU A 378 -4.30 7.79 10.92
N SER A 379 -4.08 9.05 11.30
CA SER A 379 -4.19 10.18 10.39
C SER A 379 -2.98 10.21 9.43
N TYR A 380 -3.07 11.00 8.37
CA TYR A 380 -1.95 11.20 7.45
C TYR A 380 -0.73 11.79 8.18
N GLY A 381 0.45 11.16 8.03
CA GLY A 381 1.67 11.56 8.72
C GLY A 381 1.74 11.16 10.21
N GLU A 382 0.89 10.25 10.67
CA GLU A 382 1.02 9.62 11.99
C GLU A 382 1.79 8.30 11.91
N ARG A 383 2.56 7.98 12.97
CA ARG A 383 3.33 6.74 13.09
C ARG A 383 2.53 5.65 13.80
N ILE A 384 2.88 4.40 13.53
CA ILE A 384 2.32 3.21 14.18
C ILE A 384 2.69 3.21 15.67
N GLU A 385 1.67 3.15 16.53
CA GLU A 385 1.84 3.08 17.99
C GLU A 385 1.45 1.71 18.55
N VAL A 386 0.54 0.99 17.87
CA VAL A 386 0.01 -0.30 18.33
C VAL A 386 0.26 -1.40 17.30
N ASN A 387 0.58 -2.60 17.79
CA ASN A 387 0.71 -3.77 16.94
C ASN A 387 -0.66 -4.27 16.45
N GLY A 388 -0.68 -5.05 15.37
CA GLY A 388 -1.89 -5.57 14.76
C GLY A 388 -2.27 -4.83 13.46
N LEU A 389 -3.53 -4.97 13.03
CA LEU A 389 -4.02 -4.26 11.84
C LEU A 389 -4.32 -2.80 12.18
N ASN A 390 -3.66 -1.89 11.48
CA ASN A 390 -3.94 -0.46 11.53
C ASN A 390 -4.52 0.02 10.19
N LEU A 391 -5.41 1.01 10.25
CA LEU A 391 -5.88 1.75 9.08
C LEU A 391 -5.16 3.10 9.04
N LEU A 392 -4.76 3.54 7.84
CA LEU A 392 -4.06 4.81 7.64
C LEU A 392 -4.83 5.68 6.65
N SER A 393 -5.08 6.92 7.04
CA SER A 393 -5.68 7.93 6.17
C SER A 393 -4.68 8.37 5.10
N ALA A 394 -4.90 7.93 3.84
CA ALA A 394 -4.20 8.43 2.66
C ALA A 394 -5.05 8.21 1.40
N PRO A 395 -4.83 9.00 0.32
CA PRO A 395 -5.55 8.85 -0.94
C PRO A 395 -5.17 7.54 -1.67
N GLY A 396 -5.90 7.23 -2.74
CA GLY A 396 -5.62 6.06 -3.60
C GLY A 396 -4.44 6.25 -4.58
N ASN A 397 -3.84 7.44 -4.66
CA ASN A 397 -2.66 7.69 -5.51
C ASN A 397 -1.49 6.81 -5.06
N ASP A 398 -0.91 6.04 -6.01
CA ASP A 398 0.10 5.03 -5.71
C ASP A 398 1.32 5.59 -4.97
N LEU A 399 1.84 6.74 -5.41
CA LEU A 399 3.04 7.34 -4.84
C LEU A 399 2.77 7.89 -3.44
N VAL A 400 1.67 8.62 -3.27
CA VAL A 400 1.29 9.25 -2.00
C VAL A 400 0.96 8.19 -0.94
N ALA A 401 0.15 7.20 -1.30
CA ALA A 401 -0.25 6.14 -0.38
C ALA A 401 0.93 5.27 0.08
N ALA A 402 1.82 4.88 -0.86
CA ALA A 402 3.01 4.11 -0.51
C ALA A 402 4.00 4.90 0.36
N THR A 403 4.17 6.21 0.07
CA THR A 403 4.97 7.11 0.91
C THR A 403 4.37 7.23 2.32
N ALA A 404 3.05 7.37 2.43
CA ALA A 404 2.36 7.45 3.73
C ALA A 404 2.53 6.17 4.55
N LEU A 405 2.40 4.99 3.92
CA LEU A 405 2.64 3.69 4.57
C LEU A 405 4.07 3.59 5.11
N ALA A 406 5.06 3.92 4.29
CA ALA A 406 6.45 3.88 4.69
C ALA A 406 6.73 4.90 5.81
N ALA A 407 6.24 6.15 5.69
CA ALA A 407 6.38 7.20 6.71
C ALA A 407 5.72 6.80 8.04
N SER A 408 4.61 6.04 8.03
CA SER A 408 4.02 5.52 9.28
C SER A 408 4.91 4.54 10.04
N GLY A 409 6.05 4.11 9.46
CA GLY A 409 7.05 3.21 10.05
C GLY A 409 7.03 1.80 9.47
N CYS A 410 6.34 1.57 8.35
CA CYS A 410 6.38 0.28 7.64
C CYS A 410 7.75 0.10 6.96
N GLN A 411 8.47 -0.96 7.33
CA GLN A 411 9.79 -1.27 6.78
C GLN A 411 9.75 -1.73 5.32
N MET A 412 8.61 -2.24 4.88
CA MET A 412 8.33 -2.76 3.53
C MET A 412 6.88 -2.47 3.15
N VAL A 413 6.60 -2.29 1.87
CA VAL A 413 5.26 -2.22 1.30
C VAL A 413 5.01 -3.41 0.39
N LEU A 414 3.92 -4.15 0.64
CA LEU A 414 3.39 -5.18 -0.26
C LEU A 414 2.44 -4.52 -1.24
N PHE A 415 2.76 -4.58 -2.52
CA PHE A 415 2.04 -3.88 -3.58
C PHE A 415 1.45 -4.88 -4.58
N THR A 416 0.15 -5.14 -4.48
CA THR A 416 -0.54 -6.04 -5.42
C THR A 416 -0.89 -5.33 -6.72
N THR A 417 -0.75 -6.02 -7.86
CA THR A 417 -1.01 -5.42 -9.18
C THR A 417 -1.44 -6.45 -10.22
N GLY A 418 -2.45 -6.11 -11.02
CA GLY A 418 -2.89 -6.94 -12.16
C GLY A 418 -2.31 -6.48 -13.49
N ARG A 419 -1.93 -5.19 -13.59
CA ARG A 419 -1.43 -4.53 -14.81
C ARG A 419 0.08 -4.29 -14.78
N GLY A 420 0.66 -4.22 -13.57
CA GLY A 420 2.07 -3.95 -13.34
C GLY A 420 2.42 -2.45 -13.26
N THR A 421 3.39 -2.16 -12.43
CA THR A 421 4.04 -0.84 -12.31
C THR A 421 5.49 -1.01 -11.88
N PRO A 422 6.44 -0.23 -12.41
CA PRO A 422 7.83 -0.26 -11.95
C PRO A 422 8.02 0.51 -10.63
N PHE A 423 7.10 1.40 -10.27
CA PHE A 423 7.17 2.30 -9.11
C PHE A 423 7.53 1.58 -7.81
N GLY A 424 8.34 2.22 -6.97
CA GLY A 424 8.59 1.88 -5.57
C GLY A 424 8.73 3.14 -4.72
N THR A 425 8.38 3.05 -3.44
CA THR A 425 8.61 4.12 -2.47
C THR A 425 10.00 4.02 -1.83
N PHE A 426 10.28 4.81 -0.81
CA PHE A 426 11.58 4.88 -0.14
C PHE A 426 11.93 3.66 0.75
N VAL A 427 11.04 2.67 0.81
CA VAL A 427 11.30 1.35 1.40
C VAL A 427 11.11 0.26 0.35
N PRO A 428 11.62 -0.97 0.56
CA PRO A 428 11.35 -2.09 -0.32
C PRO A 428 9.86 -2.19 -0.65
N THR A 429 9.51 -2.12 -1.93
CA THR A 429 8.13 -2.16 -2.42
C THR A 429 7.93 -3.42 -3.25
N MET A 430 7.60 -4.51 -2.58
CA MET A 430 7.47 -5.83 -3.16
C MET A 430 6.22 -5.94 -4.03
N LYS A 431 6.36 -6.21 -5.34
CA LYS A 431 5.25 -6.34 -6.28
C LYS A 431 4.72 -7.77 -6.35
N ILE A 432 3.42 -7.91 -6.14
CA ILE A 432 2.73 -9.20 -6.19
C ILE A 432 1.75 -9.18 -7.38
N SER A 433 1.99 -9.98 -8.40
CA SER A 433 1.09 -10.07 -9.54
C SER A 433 -0.17 -10.89 -9.21
N THR A 434 -1.31 -10.43 -9.71
CA THR A 434 -2.60 -11.13 -9.60
C THR A 434 -2.72 -12.31 -10.57
N ASN A 435 -1.87 -12.35 -11.60
CA ASN A 435 -1.92 -13.33 -12.68
C ASN A 435 -0.52 -13.71 -13.17
N SER A 436 -0.37 -14.96 -13.58
CA SER A 436 0.93 -15.52 -14.03
C SER A 436 1.41 -14.93 -15.36
N LYS A 437 0.51 -14.36 -16.18
CA LYS A 437 0.88 -13.69 -17.42
C LYS A 437 1.74 -12.46 -17.14
N LEU A 438 1.31 -11.60 -16.23
CA LEU A 438 2.06 -10.41 -15.82
C LEU A 438 3.43 -10.81 -15.24
N TYR A 439 3.46 -11.78 -14.33
CA TYR A 439 4.70 -12.29 -13.74
C TYR A 439 5.73 -12.70 -14.79
N LYS A 440 5.27 -13.47 -15.81
CA LYS A 440 6.13 -13.96 -16.89
C LYS A 440 6.59 -12.85 -17.85
N THR A 441 5.74 -11.84 -18.10
CA THR A 441 6.04 -10.78 -19.09
C THR A 441 6.81 -9.60 -18.52
N LYS A 442 6.79 -9.41 -17.19
CA LYS A 442 7.47 -8.32 -16.48
C LYS A 442 8.31 -8.80 -15.29
N PRO A 443 9.25 -9.74 -15.51
CA PRO A 443 10.06 -10.30 -14.41
C PRO A 443 10.96 -9.27 -13.74
N ASN A 444 11.25 -8.14 -14.41
CA ASN A 444 12.01 -7.02 -13.87
C ASN A 444 11.16 -6.02 -13.05
N TRP A 445 9.86 -6.25 -12.92
CA TRP A 445 8.96 -5.42 -12.09
C TRP A 445 8.34 -6.19 -10.94
N ILE A 446 8.11 -7.51 -11.13
CA ILE A 446 7.30 -8.34 -10.27
C ILE A 446 8.17 -9.29 -9.45
N ASP A 447 7.94 -9.33 -8.15
CA ASP A 447 8.71 -10.12 -7.19
C ASP A 447 8.05 -11.45 -6.83
N PHE A 448 6.70 -11.55 -6.93
CA PHE A 448 5.95 -12.74 -6.55
C PHE A 448 4.70 -12.96 -7.41
N ASN A 449 4.36 -14.22 -7.66
CA ASN A 449 3.20 -14.61 -8.48
C ASN A 449 2.06 -15.17 -7.61
N ALA A 450 0.99 -14.41 -7.42
CA ALA A 450 -0.23 -14.90 -6.78
C ALA A 450 -1.20 -15.57 -7.77
N GLY A 451 -0.97 -15.44 -9.07
CA GLY A 451 -1.79 -16.09 -10.11
C GLY A 451 -1.84 -17.61 -10.02
N GLU A 452 -0.86 -18.24 -9.33
CA GLU A 452 -0.86 -19.68 -9.05
C GLU A 452 -2.12 -20.18 -8.32
N LEU A 453 -2.81 -19.29 -7.56
CA LEU A 453 -4.06 -19.65 -6.86
C LEU A 453 -5.18 -20.07 -7.82
N VAL A 454 -5.33 -19.38 -8.95
CA VAL A 454 -6.33 -19.74 -9.96
C VAL A 454 -5.82 -20.84 -10.92
N GLU A 455 -4.56 -21.22 -10.81
CA GLU A 455 -3.94 -22.34 -11.54
C GLU A 455 -3.97 -23.65 -10.73
N GLY A 456 -4.48 -23.60 -9.47
CA GLY A 456 -4.72 -24.78 -8.64
C GLY A 456 -3.75 -24.97 -7.47
N THR A 457 -2.86 -23.99 -7.20
CA THR A 457 -2.07 -24.00 -5.97
C THR A 457 -2.95 -23.64 -4.77
N GLU A 458 -2.88 -24.42 -3.71
CA GLU A 458 -3.63 -24.16 -2.48
C GLU A 458 -3.12 -22.90 -1.76
N MET A 459 -4.05 -22.16 -1.14
CA MET A 459 -3.76 -20.91 -0.43
C MET A 459 -2.69 -21.09 0.65
N GLN A 460 -2.78 -22.13 1.46
CA GLN A 460 -1.81 -22.38 2.54
C GLN A 460 -0.39 -22.62 2.00
N THR A 461 -0.27 -23.38 0.94
CA THR A 461 1.03 -23.64 0.28
C THR A 461 1.63 -22.36 -0.28
N LEU A 462 0.83 -21.56 -0.98
CA LEU A 462 1.32 -20.33 -1.58
C LEU A 462 1.63 -19.26 -0.51
N ARG A 463 0.81 -19.19 0.57
CA ARG A 463 1.07 -18.31 1.72
C ARG A 463 2.42 -18.61 2.36
N ASN A 464 2.76 -19.88 2.57
CA ASN A 464 4.03 -20.25 3.19
C ASN A 464 5.23 -19.82 2.30
N LYS A 465 5.17 -20.06 0.99
CA LYS A 465 6.17 -19.54 0.03
C LYS A 465 6.26 -18.02 0.08
N PHE A 466 5.13 -17.35 0.24
CA PHE A 466 5.06 -15.89 0.32
C PHE A 466 5.68 -15.34 1.60
N ILE A 467 5.43 -15.98 2.74
CA ILE A 467 6.09 -15.68 4.03
C ILE A 467 7.61 -15.81 3.88
N ASP A 468 8.10 -16.92 3.34
CA ASP A 468 9.53 -17.16 3.14
C ASP A 468 10.16 -16.08 2.24
N LYS A 469 9.48 -15.66 1.19
CA LYS A 469 9.94 -14.56 0.32
C LYS A 469 10.01 -13.23 1.06
N ILE A 470 9.01 -12.89 1.87
CA ILE A 470 9.01 -11.65 2.69
C ILE A 470 10.16 -11.69 3.70
N LEU A 471 10.39 -12.81 4.35
CA LEU A 471 11.51 -12.97 5.29
C LEU A 471 12.87 -12.89 4.58
N ALA A 472 13.00 -13.41 3.36
CA ALA A 472 14.20 -13.23 2.55
C ALA A 472 14.47 -11.75 2.25
N VAL A 473 13.43 -10.98 1.90
CA VAL A 473 13.55 -9.53 1.70
C VAL A 473 13.90 -8.80 3.01
N ALA A 474 13.32 -9.20 4.13
CA ALA A 474 13.65 -8.66 5.45
C ALA A 474 15.12 -8.97 5.83
N ASN A 475 15.65 -10.12 5.40
CA ASN A 475 17.06 -10.53 5.58
C ASN A 475 18.04 -9.82 4.61
N GLY A 476 17.54 -8.99 3.69
CA GLY A 476 18.39 -8.18 2.80
C GLY A 476 18.30 -8.53 1.31
N GLU A 477 17.49 -9.51 0.91
CA GLU A 477 17.20 -9.72 -0.51
C GLU A 477 16.55 -8.48 -1.11
N LYS A 478 17.06 -8.00 -2.25
CA LYS A 478 16.53 -6.82 -2.92
C LYS A 478 15.32 -7.18 -3.77
N VAL A 479 14.28 -6.36 -3.70
CA VAL A 479 13.12 -6.42 -4.60
C VAL A 479 13.39 -5.66 -5.90
N GLN A 480 12.59 -5.91 -6.95
CA GLN A 480 12.85 -5.39 -8.29
C GLN A 480 12.94 -3.87 -8.37
N ASN A 481 12.14 -3.12 -7.60
CA ASN A 481 12.25 -1.67 -7.61
C ASN A 481 13.58 -1.17 -7.03
N GLU A 482 14.17 -1.85 -6.05
CA GLU A 482 15.50 -1.53 -5.53
C GLU A 482 16.60 -1.87 -6.53
N VAL A 483 16.50 -3.05 -7.18
CA VAL A 483 17.46 -3.49 -8.22
C VAL A 483 17.52 -2.50 -9.38
N ASN A 484 16.36 -1.96 -9.78
CA ASN A 484 16.25 -1.02 -10.89
C ASN A 484 16.42 0.46 -10.48
N GLY A 485 16.49 0.76 -9.18
CA GLY A 485 16.59 2.13 -8.66
C GLY A 485 15.30 2.94 -8.81
N TYR A 486 14.15 2.30 -8.92
CA TYR A 486 12.83 2.96 -9.04
C TYR A 486 12.27 3.24 -7.65
N GLN A 487 12.73 4.31 -7.03
CA GLN A 487 12.33 4.71 -5.68
C GLN A 487 12.04 6.21 -5.66
N GLU A 488 10.82 6.56 -5.25
CA GLU A 488 10.32 7.93 -5.26
C GLU A 488 9.48 8.18 -4.01
N ILE A 489 9.32 9.45 -3.63
CA ILE A 489 8.38 9.90 -2.63
C ILE A 489 7.38 10.88 -3.22
N ALA A 490 6.16 10.89 -2.69
CA ALA A 490 5.18 11.93 -2.95
C ALA A 490 4.40 12.26 -1.68
N ILE A 491 4.19 13.55 -1.45
CA ILE A 491 3.49 14.07 -0.27
C ILE A 491 2.12 14.58 -0.71
N PHE A 492 1.08 14.22 0.05
CA PHE A 492 -0.28 14.67 -0.23
C PHE A 492 -0.39 16.18 -0.05
N LYS A 493 -1.01 16.83 -1.04
CA LYS A 493 -1.29 18.26 -1.06
C LYS A 493 -2.71 18.50 -1.56
N ASN A 494 -3.48 19.26 -0.83
CA ASN A 494 -4.84 19.65 -1.20
C ASN A 494 -5.14 21.14 -1.04
N GLY A 495 -4.22 21.91 -0.47
CA GLY A 495 -4.39 23.32 -0.20
C GLY A 495 -3.74 24.24 -1.23
N VAL A 496 -3.76 25.53 -0.91
CA VAL A 496 -3.23 26.62 -1.75
C VAL A 496 -1.70 26.65 -1.68
N THR A 497 -1.07 27.01 -2.79
CA THR A 497 0.36 27.34 -2.85
C THR A 497 0.50 28.87 -2.94
N LEU A 498 1.38 29.49 -2.12
CA LEU A 498 1.70 30.93 -2.18
C LEU A 498 2.45 31.28 -3.44
#